data_3d6c51b6e8664e4d90a77fe4104bc5b5
#
_entry.id   3d6c51b6e8664e4d90a77fe4104bc5b5
#
_cell.length_a   1.000
_cell.length_b   1.000
_cell.length_c   1.000
_cell.angle_alpha   90.00
_cell.angle_beta   90.00
_cell.angle_gamma   90.00
#
_symmetry.space_group_name_H-M   'P 1'
#
loop_
_entity.id
_entity.type
_entity.pdbx_description
1 polymer ?
#
loop_
_entity_poly.entity_id
_entity_poly.type
_entity_poly.pdbx_seq_one_letter_code
_entity_poly.pdbx_strand_id
1 'polypeptide(L)'
;MIVRAADLARDGGAILAIVNDAILNSTAWYEYEPWDAARLTSWFDAKRANGWPLLVAEADGETLGFASFGSFRDRPAYARTVEHSLYVAAGARGRGVGRRLLDAIVEAARARELHAMIGGVDAANGSSLAFHRAAGFVEAGRLREVGWKFDRWLDLIFMQKLLNGETE
;
A
#
# COMPACT_ATOMS: atom_id res chain seq x y z
N MET A 1 6.59 3.04 -18.71
CA MET A 1 6.27 3.09 -17.28
C MET A 1 7.49 2.72 -16.46
N ILE A 2 7.93 3.60 -15.57
CA ILE A 2 9.03 3.41 -14.62
C ILE A 2 8.51 3.45 -13.19
N VAL A 3 9.26 2.86 -12.25
CA VAL A 3 9.03 3.02 -10.81
C VAL A 3 10.24 3.73 -10.23
N ARG A 4 10.00 4.78 -9.44
CA ARG A 4 11.03 5.61 -8.82
C ARG A 4 10.60 6.10 -7.44
N ALA A 5 11.54 6.68 -6.70
CA ALA A 5 11.20 7.38 -5.46
C ALA A 5 10.25 8.56 -5.74
N ALA A 6 9.28 8.74 -4.85
CA ALA A 6 8.35 9.85 -4.91
C ALA A 6 9.03 11.17 -4.53
N ASP A 7 8.65 12.24 -5.20
CA ASP A 7 9.03 13.62 -4.90
C ASP A 7 7.77 14.41 -4.55
N LEU A 8 7.76 15.08 -3.39
CA LEU A 8 6.57 15.78 -2.91
C LEU A 8 6.14 16.91 -3.86
N ALA A 9 7.10 17.66 -4.39
CA ALA A 9 6.79 18.78 -5.26
C ALA A 9 6.22 18.33 -6.62
N ARG A 10 6.73 17.19 -7.13
CA ARG A 10 6.34 16.63 -8.42
C ARG A 10 5.08 15.75 -8.32
N ASP A 11 5.04 14.89 -7.32
CA ASP A 11 4.06 13.80 -7.26
C ASP A 11 2.94 14.06 -6.24
N GLY A 12 3.12 15.04 -5.34
CA GLY A 12 2.23 15.26 -4.21
C GLY A 12 0.78 15.47 -4.61
N GLY A 13 0.52 16.25 -5.65
CA GLY A 13 -0.84 16.48 -6.13
C GLY A 13 -1.54 15.21 -6.61
N ALA A 14 -0.84 14.36 -7.37
CA ALA A 14 -1.38 13.10 -7.86
C ALA A 14 -1.58 12.09 -6.72
N ILE A 15 -0.61 11.98 -5.80
CA ILE A 15 -0.73 11.12 -4.62
C ILE A 15 -1.92 11.54 -3.77
N LEU A 16 -2.09 12.85 -3.51
CA LEU A 16 -3.21 13.38 -2.74
C LEU A 16 -4.56 13.04 -3.40
N ALA A 17 -4.65 13.17 -4.72
CA ALA A 17 -5.85 12.81 -5.46
C ALA A 17 -6.17 11.31 -5.34
N ILE A 18 -5.17 10.43 -5.44
CA ILE A 18 -5.33 8.98 -5.30
C ILE A 18 -5.76 8.61 -3.88
N VAL A 19 -5.13 9.20 -2.85
CA VAL A 19 -5.51 8.98 -1.44
C VAL A 19 -6.95 9.39 -1.20
N ASN A 20 -7.34 10.59 -1.65
CA ASN A 20 -8.67 11.11 -1.42
C ASN A 20 -9.75 10.35 -2.20
N ASP A 21 -9.44 9.87 -3.41
CA ASP A 21 -10.34 8.95 -4.13
C ASP A 21 -10.54 7.64 -3.33
N ALA A 22 -9.46 7.06 -2.80
CA ALA A 22 -9.55 5.85 -1.98
C ALA A 22 -10.33 6.06 -0.68
N ILE A 23 -10.16 7.21 -0.02
CA ILE A 23 -10.90 7.57 1.20
C ILE A 23 -12.40 7.74 0.89
N LEU A 24 -12.73 8.52 -0.12
CA LEU A 24 -14.12 8.92 -0.38
C LEU A 24 -14.93 7.86 -1.12
N ASN A 25 -14.30 7.06 -1.97
CA ASN A 25 -15.00 6.20 -2.93
C ASN A 25 -14.72 4.71 -2.77
N SER A 26 -13.94 4.29 -1.74
CA SER A 26 -13.62 2.88 -1.55
C SER A 26 -13.47 2.47 -0.08
N THR A 27 -13.46 1.17 0.17
CA THR A 27 -13.12 0.57 1.46
C THR A 27 -11.62 0.22 1.59
N ALA A 28 -10.81 0.63 0.62
CA ALA A 28 -9.37 0.34 0.64
C ALA A 28 -8.59 1.26 1.60
N TRP A 29 -9.21 2.34 2.06
CA TRP A 29 -8.63 3.27 3.03
C TRP A 29 -9.63 3.51 4.17
N TYR A 30 -9.22 3.23 5.42
CA TYR A 30 -10.09 3.23 6.59
C TYR A 30 -10.14 4.59 7.29
N GLU A 31 -10.27 5.66 6.50
CA GLU A 31 -10.52 7.02 6.99
C GLU A 31 -11.79 7.57 6.36
N TYR A 32 -12.34 8.61 6.95
CA TYR A 32 -13.57 9.26 6.49
C TYR A 32 -13.30 10.59 5.83
N GLU A 33 -12.37 11.38 6.37
CA GLU A 33 -12.08 12.72 5.92
C GLU A 33 -10.93 12.74 4.92
N PRO A 34 -11.07 13.47 3.81
CA PRO A 34 -9.99 13.61 2.85
C PRO A 34 -8.79 14.32 3.46
N TRP A 35 -7.61 14.03 2.94
CA TRP A 35 -6.39 14.71 3.32
C TRP A 35 -6.27 16.05 2.64
N ASP A 36 -5.63 17.00 3.33
CA ASP A 36 -5.12 18.24 2.77
C ASP A 36 -3.61 18.14 2.46
N ALA A 37 -3.06 19.19 1.86
CA ALA A 37 -1.66 19.25 1.50
C ALA A 37 -0.73 19.21 2.72
N ALA A 38 -1.14 19.76 3.87
CA ALA A 38 -0.34 19.77 5.10
C ALA A 38 -0.21 18.36 5.66
N ARG A 39 -1.29 17.59 5.67
CA ARG A 39 -1.28 16.19 6.09
C ARG A 39 -0.43 15.32 5.18
N LEU A 40 -0.52 15.51 3.86
CA LEU A 40 0.32 14.82 2.90
C LEU A 40 1.81 15.11 3.15
N THR A 41 2.18 16.38 3.36
CA THR A 41 3.55 16.78 3.66
C THR A 41 4.05 16.09 4.93
N SER A 42 3.27 16.11 6.00
CA SER A 42 3.60 15.44 7.26
C SER A 42 3.81 13.93 7.07
N TRP A 43 3.01 13.30 6.23
CA TRP A 43 3.16 11.88 5.92
C TRP A 43 4.44 11.58 5.12
N PHE A 44 4.80 12.41 4.14
CA PHE A 44 6.08 12.31 3.42
C PHE A 44 7.27 12.45 4.39
N ASP A 45 7.20 13.44 5.29
CA ASP A 45 8.26 13.68 6.28
C ASP A 45 8.40 12.50 7.24
N ALA A 46 7.30 11.93 7.70
CA ALA A 46 7.31 10.74 8.55
C ALA A 46 7.92 9.52 7.83
N LYS A 47 7.59 9.29 6.56
CA LYS A 47 8.20 8.23 5.76
C LYS A 47 9.71 8.42 5.63
N ARG A 48 10.15 9.64 5.33
CA ARG A 48 11.58 9.98 5.23
C ARG A 48 12.32 9.82 6.55
N ALA A 49 11.75 10.33 7.65
CA ALA A 49 12.36 10.25 8.98
C ALA A 49 12.56 8.80 9.45
N ASN A 50 11.63 7.91 9.12
CA ASN A 50 11.71 6.48 9.44
C ASN A 50 12.48 5.67 8.37
N GLY A 51 12.96 6.31 7.32
CA GLY A 51 13.64 5.65 6.22
C GLY A 51 12.75 4.70 5.40
N TRP A 52 11.42 4.80 5.49
CA TRP A 52 10.51 3.96 4.73
C TRP A 52 10.42 4.42 3.27
N PRO A 53 10.43 3.50 2.28
CA PRO A 53 10.32 3.87 0.88
C PRO A 53 8.93 4.43 0.58
N LEU A 54 8.89 5.43 -0.29
CA LEU A 54 7.69 5.86 -0.96
C LEU A 54 8.00 5.90 -2.44
N LEU A 55 7.38 5.03 -3.21
CA LEU A 55 7.63 4.83 -4.64
C LEU A 55 6.39 5.25 -5.44
N VAL A 56 6.61 5.78 -6.62
CA VAL A 56 5.57 6.06 -7.61
C VAL A 56 5.83 5.30 -8.90
N ALA A 57 4.75 4.91 -9.57
CA ALA A 57 4.79 4.47 -10.96
C ALA A 57 4.44 5.65 -11.85
N GLU A 58 5.30 5.91 -12.83
CA GLU A 58 5.17 7.03 -13.76
C GLU A 58 5.18 6.55 -15.21
N ALA A 59 4.32 7.12 -16.03
CA ALA A 59 4.39 7.02 -17.48
C ALA A 59 3.99 8.36 -18.10
N ASP A 60 4.70 8.74 -19.15
CA ASP A 60 4.45 9.97 -19.92
C ASP A 60 4.40 11.25 -19.06
N GLY A 61 5.18 11.27 -17.97
CA GLY A 61 5.24 12.38 -17.02
C GLY A 61 4.13 12.39 -15.96
N GLU A 62 3.21 11.41 -15.99
CA GLU A 62 2.10 11.31 -15.06
C GLU A 62 2.35 10.27 -13.99
N THR A 63 2.03 10.57 -12.73
CA THR A 63 2.04 9.64 -11.61
C THR A 63 0.75 8.81 -11.62
N LEU A 64 0.88 7.51 -11.86
CA LEU A 64 -0.23 6.57 -12.05
C LEU A 64 -0.62 5.82 -10.77
N GLY A 65 0.22 5.83 -9.76
CA GLY A 65 0.00 5.16 -8.49
C GLY A 65 1.22 5.28 -7.60
N PHE A 66 1.07 4.87 -6.35
CA PHE A 66 2.15 4.87 -5.38
C PHE A 66 2.11 3.63 -4.50
N ALA A 67 3.25 3.29 -3.92
CA ALA A 67 3.37 2.25 -2.92
C ALA A 67 4.41 2.62 -1.86
N SER A 68 4.17 2.15 -0.65
CA SER A 68 5.06 2.32 0.50
C SER A 68 4.90 1.11 1.43
N PHE A 69 5.77 1.04 2.42
CA PHE A 69 5.53 0.21 3.60
C PHE A 69 5.96 0.95 4.87
N GLY A 70 5.57 0.41 6.01
CA GLY A 70 5.95 0.88 7.33
C GLY A 70 5.95 -0.26 8.33
N SER A 71 6.21 0.01 9.60
CA SER A 71 6.14 -0.97 10.67
C SER A 71 4.77 -1.64 10.72
N PHE A 72 4.74 -2.96 10.85
CA PHE A 72 3.48 -3.67 11.09
C PHE A 72 2.91 -3.35 12.47
N ARG A 73 3.79 -3.32 13.50
CA ARG A 73 3.44 -2.94 14.87
C ARG A 73 4.65 -2.37 15.59
N ASP A 74 4.41 -1.42 16.51
CA ASP A 74 5.45 -0.72 17.28
C ASP A 74 5.97 -1.54 18.47
N ARG A 75 6.48 -2.74 18.19
CA ARG A 75 7.14 -3.59 19.17
C ARG A 75 8.43 -4.15 18.56
N PRO A 76 9.58 -4.20 19.29
CA PRO A 76 10.87 -4.61 18.73
C PRO A 76 10.86 -5.99 18.06
N ALA A 77 10.07 -6.94 18.56
CA ALA A 77 9.97 -8.27 17.98
C ALA A 77 9.33 -8.28 16.56
N TYR A 78 8.61 -7.23 16.16
CA TYR A 78 8.06 -7.06 14.81
C TYR A 78 8.97 -6.26 13.87
N ALA A 79 10.20 -5.92 14.27
CA ALA A 79 11.08 -5.05 13.49
C ALA A 79 11.39 -5.53 12.07
N ARG A 80 11.24 -6.84 11.80
CA ARG A 80 11.44 -7.43 10.47
C ARG A 80 10.14 -7.69 9.70
N THR A 81 8.99 -7.23 10.21
CA THR A 81 7.69 -7.32 9.56
C THR A 81 7.19 -5.94 9.20
N VAL A 82 6.77 -5.76 7.96
CA VAL A 82 6.22 -4.49 7.45
C VAL A 82 4.82 -4.69 6.91
N GLU A 83 4.02 -3.62 6.96
CA GLU A 83 2.74 -3.55 6.27
C GLU A 83 2.85 -2.58 5.10
N HIS A 84 2.44 -3.03 3.92
CA HIS A 84 2.48 -2.19 2.72
C HIS A 84 1.16 -1.45 2.50
N SER A 85 1.27 -0.34 1.78
CA SER A 85 0.16 0.42 1.21
C SER A 85 0.43 0.59 -0.29
N LEU A 86 -0.56 0.29 -1.13
CA LEU A 86 -0.44 0.40 -2.58
C LEU A 86 -1.77 0.87 -3.18
N TYR A 87 -1.71 1.94 -3.95
CA TYR A 87 -2.88 2.55 -4.56
C TYR A 87 -2.57 2.97 -5.99
N VAL A 88 -3.52 2.75 -6.88
CA VAL A 88 -3.42 3.07 -8.31
C VAL A 88 -4.57 3.97 -8.69
N ALA A 89 -4.28 5.04 -9.41
CA ALA A 89 -5.27 5.96 -9.95
C ALA A 89 -6.34 5.19 -10.74
N ALA A 90 -7.61 5.58 -10.61
CA ALA A 90 -8.73 4.85 -11.21
C ALA A 90 -8.54 4.58 -12.71
N GLY A 91 -8.11 5.59 -13.47
CA GLY A 91 -7.88 5.48 -14.91
C GLY A 91 -6.63 4.68 -15.31
N ALA A 92 -5.79 4.27 -14.34
CA ALA A 92 -4.57 3.50 -14.59
C ALA A 92 -4.68 2.03 -14.13
N ARG A 93 -5.80 1.64 -13.54
CA ARG A 93 -6.04 0.24 -13.11
C ARG A 93 -6.11 -0.70 -14.30
N GLY A 94 -5.77 -1.98 -14.09
CA GLY A 94 -5.76 -2.99 -15.15
C GLY A 94 -4.57 -2.88 -16.13
N ARG A 95 -3.68 -1.90 -15.98
CA ARG A 95 -2.53 -1.64 -16.86
C ARG A 95 -1.18 -2.14 -16.32
N GLY A 96 -1.21 -3.00 -15.30
CA GLY A 96 0.01 -3.56 -14.68
C GLY A 96 0.72 -2.62 -13.70
N VAL A 97 0.18 -1.43 -13.43
CA VAL A 97 0.78 -0.44 -12.51
C VAL A 97 0.97 -1.01 -11.11
N GLY A 98 -0.08 -1.60 -10.55
CA GLY A 98 -0.04 -2.18 -9.21
C GLY A 98 1.02 -3.29 -9.08
N ARG A 99 1.14 -4.16 -10.09
CA ARG A 99 2.13 -5.24 -10.07
C ARG A 99 3.56 -4.69 -10.03
N ARG A 100 3.89 -3.70 -10.85
CA ARG A 100 5.22 -3.08 -10.84
C ARG A 100 5.56 -2.38 -9.53
N LEU A 101 4.57 -1.70 -8.93
CA LEU A 101 4.74 -1.07 -7.61
C LEU A 101 4.96 -2.11 -6.52
N LEU A 102 4.18 -3.19 -6.52
CA LEU A 102 4.29 -4.24 -5.50
C LEU A 102 5.64 -4.96 -5.61
N ASP A 103 6.06 -5.32 -6.82
CA ASP A 103 7.36 -5.95 -7.04
C ASP A 103 8.50 -5.03 -6.54
N ALA A 104 8.43 -3.72 -6.83
CA ALA A 104 9.44 -2.76 -6.40
C ALA A 104 9.52 -2.60 -4.87
N ILE A 105 8.39 -2.56 -4.16
CA ILE A 105 8.44 -2.47 -2.68
C ILE A 105 8.83 -3.80 -2.02
N VAL A 106 8.51 -4.93 -2.63
CA VAL A 106 9.01 -6.24 -2.19
C VAL A 106 10.53 -6.29 -2.29
N GLU A 107 11.11 -5.86 -3.41
CA GLU A 107 12.57 -5.78 -3.57
C GLU A 107 13.21 -4.78 -2.60
N ALA A 108 12.58 -3.61 -2.37
CA ALA A 108 13.05 -2.64 -1.39
C ALA A 108 13.03 -3.20 0.05
N ALA A 109 12.07 -4.06 0.37
CA ALA A 109 11.98 -4.74 1.65
C ALA A 109 13.06 -5.84 1.79
N ARG A 110 13.29 -6.62 0.74
CA ARG A 110 14.37 -7.62 0.68
C ARG A 110 15.75 -7.00 0.85
N ALA A 111 16.01 -5.89 0.15
CA ALA A 111 17.28 -5.16 0.27
C ALA A 111 17.56 -4.64 1.68
N ARG A 112 16.55 -4.58 2.54
CA ARG A 112 16.65 -4.22 3.97
C ARG A 112 16.63 -5.43 4.89
N GLU A 113 16.74 -6.62 4.35
CA GLU A 113 16.71 -7.87 5.11
C GLU A 113 15.44 -8.04 5.97
N LEU A 114 14.33 -7.42 5.53
CA LEU A 114 13.02 -7.65 6.14
C LEU A 114 12.55 -9.07 5.81
N HIS A 115 11.75 -9.65 6.71
CA HIS A 115 11.37 -11.07 6.62
C HIS A 115 9.95 -11.28 6.11
N ALA A 116 9.00 -10.45 6.55
CA ALA A 116 7.60 -10.61 6.19
C ALA A 116 6.98 -9.28 5.75
N MET A 117 6.13 -9.34 4.74
CA MET A 117 5.30 -8.23 4.29
C MET A 117 3.82 -8.60 4.42
N ILE A 118 3.06 -7.70 5.04
CA ILE A 118 1.61 -7.84 5.24
C ILE A 118 0.88 -6.84 4.35
N GLY A 119 -0.26 -7.25 3.83
CA GLY A 119 -1.23 -6.34 3.20
C GLY A 119 -2.59 -6.52 3.87
N GLY A 120 -3.21 -5.43 4.32
CA GLY A 120 -4.58 -5.43 4.82
C GLY A 120 -5.55 -5.20 3.65
N VAL A 121 -6.52 -6.10 3.47
CA VAL A 121 -7.47 -6.06 2.36
C VAL A 121 -8.89 -6.24 2.89
N ASP A 122 -9.82 -5.37 2.46
CA ASP A 122 -11.25 -5.60 2.70
C ASP A 122 -11.66 -6.95 2.09
N ALA A 123 -12.30 -7.80 2.89
CA ALA A 123 -12.73 -9.13 2.48
C ALA A 123 -13.69 -9.12 1.26
N ALA A 124 -14.41 -8.02 1.05
CA ALA A 124 -15.27 -7.82 -0.11
C ALA A 124 -14.51 -7.40 -1.38
N ASN A 125 -13.23 -7.02 -1.27
CA ASN A 125 -12.41 -6.62 -2.40
C ASN A 125 -11.72 -7.82 -3.06
N GLY A 126 -12.51 -8.63 -3.78
CA GLY A 126 -12.04 -9.85 -4.44
C GLY A 126 -10.92 -9.60 -5.45
N SER A 127 -10.92 -8.46 -6.14
CA SER A 127 -9.86 -8.11 -7.10
C SER A 127 -8.53 -7.86 -6.40
N SER A 128 -8.52 -7.18 -5.26
CA SER A 128 -7.32 -6.97 -4.45
C SER A 128 -6.80 -8.28 -3.86
N LEU A 129 -7.68 -9.16 -3.37
CA LEU A 129 -7.29 -10.48 -2.88
C LEU A 129 -6.65 -11.33 -3.99
N ALA A 130 -7.25 -11.35 -5.20
CA ALA A 130 -6.70 -12.06 -6.34
C ALA A 130 -5.34 -11.48 -6.77
N PHE A 131 -5.19 -10.16 -6.76
CA PHE A 131 -3.94 -9.46 -7.05
C PHE A 131 -2.82 -9.87 -6.09
N HIS A 132 -3.09 -9.89 -4.78
CA HIS A 132 -2.11 -10.31 -3.78
C HIS A 132 -1.73 -11.79 -3.93
N ARG A 133 -2.71 -12.68 -4.17
CA ARG A 133 -2.42 -14.10 -4.43
C ARG A 133 -1.53 -14.29 -5.66
N ALA A 134 -1.82 -13.59 -6.76
CA ALA A 134 -1.00 -13.62 -7.98
C ALA A 134 0.43 -13.07 -7.76
N ALA A 135 0.64 -12.27 -6.72
CA ALA A 135 1.97 -11.78 -6.30
C ALA A 135 2.65 -12.69 -5.25
N GLY A 136 2.07 -13.84 -4.93
CA GLY A 136 2.63 -14.82 -4.00
C GLY A 136 2.35 -14.51 -2.53
N PHE A 137 1.35 -13.69 -2.23
CA PHE A 137 0.82 -13.54 -0.88
C PHE A 137 -0.19 -14.64 -0.58
N VAL A 138 -0.23 -15.10 0.65
CA VAL A 138 -1.21 -16.06 1.16
C VAL A 138 -2.09 -15.39 2.23
N GLU A 139 -3.32 -15.86 2.38
CA GLU A 139 -4.19 -15.39 3.44
C GLU A 139 -3.68 -15.90 4.79
N ALA A 140 -3.33 -14.98 5.69
CA ALA A 140 -2.81 -15.29 7.02
C ALA A 140 -3.88 -15.24 8.10
N GLY A 141 -4.95 -14.51 7.88
CA GLY A 141 -6.05 -14.42 8.84
C GLY A 141 -7.12 -13.42 8.42
N ARG A 142 -8.30 -13.57 9.03
CA ARG A 142 -9.47 -12.71 8.83
C ARG A 142 -9.96 -12.17 10.17
N LEU A 143 -10.12 -10.86 10.23
CA LEU A 143 -10.76 -10.17 11.35
C LEU A 143 -12.17 -9.76 10.92
N ARG A 144 -13.16 -10.22 11.68
CA ARG A 144 -14.56 -9.94 11.36
C ARG A 144 -14.99 -8.61 11.97
N GLU A 145 -15.72 -7.80 11.20
CA GLU A 145 -16.39 -6.58 11.66
C GLU A 145 -15.47 -5.60 12.40
N VAL A 146 -14.22 -5.43 11.92
CA VAL A 146 -13.23 -4.54 12.56
C VAL A 146 -13.22 -3.12 12.02
N GLY A 147 -13.81 -2.89 10.84
CA GLY A 147 -13.96 -1.58 10.24
C GLY A 147 -15.43 -1.20 10.06
N TRP A 148 -15.73 0.10 10.11
CA TRP A 148 -17.05 0.62 9.79
C TRP A 148 -16.92 1.70 8.73
N LYS A 149 -17.55 1.53 7.57
CA LYS A 149 -17.52 2.53 6.49
C LYS A 149 -18.71 2.33 5.55
N PHE A 150 -19.25 3.41 4.99
CA PHE A 150 -20.43 3.38 4.12
C PHE A 150 -21.61 2.61 4.76
N ASP A 151 -21.88 2.91 6.04
CA ASP A 151 -22.95 2.33 6.84
C ASP A 151 -22.95 0.79 6.91
N ARG A 152 -21.75 0.18 6.87
CA ARG A 152 -21.60 -1.26 7.02
C ARG A 152 -20.31 -1.64 7.74
N TRP A 153 -20.35 -2.81 8.40
CA TRP A 153 -19.16 -3.46 8.96
C TRP A 153 -18.30 -4.06 7.86
N LEU A 154 -17.00 -3.97 8.04
CA LEU A 154 -15.99 -4.48 7.13
C LEU A 154 -15.16 -5.53 7.81
N ASP A 155 -14.96 -6.65 7.13
CA ASP A 155 -13.99 -7.67 7.52
C ASP A 155 -12.64 -7.36 6.87
N LEU A 156 -11.57 -7.49 7.63
CA LEU A 156 -10.20 -7.32 7.15
C LEU A 156 -9.53 -8.68 6.97
N ILE A 157 -8.95 -8.91 5.81
CA ILE A 157 -8.07 -10.06 5.54
C ILE A 157 -6.63 -9.58 5.54
N PHE A 158 -5.78 -10.22 6.34
CA PHE A 158 -4.34 -10.07 6.24
C PHE A 158 -3.78 -11.04 5.20
N MET A 159 -3.16 -10.47 4.16
CA MET A 159 -2.40 -11.18 3.16
C MET A 159 -0.92 -11.09 3.51
N GLN A 160 -0.21 -12.21 3.58
CA GLN A 160 1.19 -12.28 4.00
C GLN A 160 2.07 -12.83 2.90
N LYS A 161 3.27 -12.26 2.77
CA LYS A 161 4.36 -12.79 1.96
C LYS A 161 5.64 -12.89 2.81
N LEU A 162 6.24 -14.07 2.86
CA LEU A 162 7.61 -14.23 3.36
C LEU A 162 8.59 -13.80 2.26
N LEU A 163 9.53 -12.92 2.63
CA LEU A 163 10.40 -12.24 1.66
C LEU A 163 11.64 -13.05 1.29
N ASN A 164 12.13 -13.89 2.21
CA ASN A 164 13.41 -14.60 2.13
C ASN A 164 13.23 -16.13 2.19
N GLY A 165 12.05 -16.66 1.93
CA GLY A 165 11.74 -18.08 1.87
C GLY A 165 11.11 -18.46 0.54
N GLU A 166 11.46 -19.61 0.01
CA GLU A 166 10.66 -20.26 -1.02
C GLU A 166 9.28 -20.56 -0.40
N THR A 167 8.23 -20.21 -1.11
CA THR A 167 6.87 -20.65 -0.77
C THR A 167 6.85 -22.17 -0.99
N GLU A 168 6.88 -22.96 0.09
CA GLU A 168 6.45 -24.36 0.01
C GLU A 168 4.96 -24.45 -0.30
#